data_b0eb2e5de3f2e8ff33250d27ebd74c7d
#
_entry.id   b0eb2e5de3f2e8ff33250d27ebd74c7d
#
_cell.length_a   1.000
_cell.length_b   1.000
_cell.length_c   1.000
_cell.angle_alpha   90.00
_cell.angle_beta   90.00
_cell.angle_gamma   90.00
#
_symmetry.space_group_name_H-M   'P 1'
#
loop_
_entity.id
_entity.type
_entity.pdbx_description
1 polymer ?
#
loop_
_entity_poly.entity_id
_entity_poly.type
_entity_poly.pdbx_seq_one_letter_code
_entity_poly.pdbx_strand_id
1 'polypeptide(L)'
;MEKKEERPWCMITEMDQYLFGQGTHYEIYKKLGAHLTEYEGEKGVYFAVWAPHAKGVRVVGEFNCWGSDGYRMNRLEPLGIYEVFVPGLEEGCMYKYLIETEKGDYLYKADPFAFYAEKRPGTASRVADISGFTWHDDRWMTKRAGWNAAESPMSIYEVHPGSWKRHPHEEDE
;
A
#
# COMPACT_ATOMS: atom_id res chain seq x y z
N MET A 1 18.55 35.81 5.15
CA MET A 1 18.28 34.53 5.81
C MET A 1 17.20 33.85 4.95
N GLU A 2 17.62 32.98 4.06
CA GLU A 2 16.70 32.14 3.30
C GLU A 2 15.98 31.20 4.29
N LYS A 3 14.66 31.26 4.32
CA LYS A 3 13.85 30.23 4.99
C LYS A 3 14.15 28.92 4.27
N LYS A 4 14.88 28.04 4.94
CA LYS A 4 14.92 26.62 4.56
C LYS A 4 13.47 26.17 4.54
N GLU A 5 12.90 25.95 3.36
CA GLU A 5 11.64 25.21 3.25
C GLU A 5 11.89 23.85 3.89
N GLU A 6 11.30 23.63 5.05
CA GLU A 6 11.30 22.32 5.69
C GLU A 6 10.62 21.38 4.70
N ARG A 7 11.39 20.45 4.15
CA ARG A 7 10.82 19.41 3.32
C ARG A 7 9.81 18.65 4.19
N PRO A 8 8.58 18.47 3.74
CA PRO A 8 7.63 17.63 4.47
C PRO A 8 8.27 16.26 4.69
N TRP A 9 7.96 15.64 5.83
CA TRP A 9 8.50 14.33 6.17
C TRP A 9 8.26 13.33 5.01
N CYS A 10 9.31 12.62 4.65
CA CYS A 10 9.33 11.70 3.53
C CYS A 10 9.78 10.32 4.02
N MET A 11 8.96 9.30 3.83
CA MET A 11 9.33 7.92 4.15
C MET A 11 10.18 7.29 3.04
N ILE A 12 10.09 7.83 1.82
CA ILE A 12 10.85 7.36 0.66
C ILE A 12 12.20 8.09 0.63
N THR A 13 13.25 7.36 0.95
CA THR A 13 14.62 7.89 0.99
C THR A 13 15.19 8.09 -0.42
N GLU A 14 16.33 8.78 -0.53
CA GLU A 14 17.06 8.90 -1.80
C GLU A 14 17.49 7.53 -2.35
N MET A 15 17.86 6.59 -1.47
CA MET A 15 18.20 5.22 -1.86
C MET A 15 16.96 4.49 -2.42
N ASP A 16 15.79 4.63 -1.78
CA ASP A 16 14.54 4.06 -2.30
C ASP A 16 14.24 4.61 -3.70
N GLN A 17 14.39 5.92 -3.90
CA GLN A 17 14.18 6.57 -5.19
C GLN A 17 15.16 6.06 -6.25
N TYR A 18 16.43 5.91 -5.91
CA TYR A 18 17.44 5.35 -6.80
C TYR A 18 17.10 3.92 -7.22
N LEU A 19 16.85 3.04 -6.25
CA LEU A 19 16.52 1.63 -6.52
C LEU A 19 15.22 1.49 -7.31
N PHE A 20 14.20 2.31 -7.00
CA PHE A 20 12.94 2.33 -7.73
C PHE A 20 13.14 2.77 -9.19
N GLY A 21 13.91 3.82 -9.43
CA GLY A 21 14.25 4.30 -10.76
C GLY A 21 15.05 3.28 -11.59
N GLN A 22 15.83 2.39 -10.94
CA GLN A 22 16.54 1.29 -11.58
C GLN A 22 15.66 0.03 -11.80
N GLY A 23 14.45 0.00 -11.25
CA GLY A 23 13.59 -1.20 -11.27
C GLY A 23 14.08 -2.34 -10.39
N THR A 24 14.92 -2.06 -9.41
CA THR A 24 15.55 -3.07 -8.53
C THR A 24 15.09 -2.98 -7.07
N HIS A 25 14.11 -2.15 -6.78
CA HIS A 25 13.56 -2.02 -5.43
C HIS A 25 12.52 -3.10 -5.13
N TYR A 26 12.97 -4.31 -4.83
CA TYR A 26 12.08 -5.47 -4.59
C TYR A 26 11.20 -5.36 -3.33
N GLU A 27 11.52 -4.45 -2.42
CA GLU A 27 10.77 -4.20 -1.19
C GLU A 27 9.98 -2.89 -1.21
N ILE A 28 9.72 -2.32 -2.39
CA ILE A 28 9.00 -1.05 -2.54
C ILE A 28 7.60 -1.08 -1.91
N TYR A 29 6.98 -2.25 -1.77
CA TYR A 29 5.70 -2.45 -1.09
C TYR A 29 5.73 -2.06 0.40
N LYS A 30 6.92 -1.94 1.01
CA LYS A 30 7.11 -1.40 2.37
C LYS A 30 7.03 0.12 2.42
N LYS A 31 6.98 0.76 1.27
CA LYS A 31 6.98 2.22 1.09
C LYS A 31 5.73 2.70 0.37
N LEU A 32 5.39 2.09 -0.79
CA LEU A 32 4.14 2.38 -1.49
C LEU A 32 2.98 1.67 -0.78
N GLY A 33 1.80 2.28 -0.85
CA GLY A 33 0.62 1.82 -0.15
C GLY A 33 0.25 2.70 1.05
N ALA A 34 -0.47 2.11 2.01
CA ALA A 34 -0.87 2.75 3.26
C ALA A 34 -0.20 2.06 4.45
N HIS A 35 0.56 2.80 5.24
CA HIS A 35 1.33 2.27 6.37
C HIS A 35 1.01 3.02 7.66
N LEU A 36 0.58 2.26 8.68
CA LEU A 36 0.45 2.79 10.04
C LEU A 36 1.82 3.23 10.56
N THR A 37 1.92 4.45 11.02
CA THR A 37 3.19 5.02 11.52
C THR A 37 2.94 6.17 12.48
N GLU A 38 4.02 6.71 13.01
CA GLU A 38 4.01 7.89 13.89
C GLU A 38 4.96 8.95 13.30
N TYR A 39 4.50 10.18 13.24
CA TYR A 39 5.27 11.33 12.81
C TYR A 39 5.05 12.50 13.81
N GLU A 40 6.14 13.09 14.30
CA GLU A 40 6.13 14.20 15.30
C GLU A 40 5.29 13.90 16.56
N GLY A 41 5.25 12.63 16.98
CA GLY A 41 4.48 12.19 18.16
C GLY A 41 2.99 11.94 17.87
N GLU A 42 2.52 12.13 16.65
CA GLU A 42 1.15 11.83 16.23
C GLU A 42 1.09 10.51 15.45
N LYS A 43 0.21 9.60 15.89
CA LYS A 43 -0.09 8.37 15.16
C LYS A 43 -1.00 8.66 13.99
N GLY A 44 -0.80 7.92 12.89
CA GLY A 44 -1.60 8.09 11.69
C GLY A 44 -1.20 7.11 10.60
N VAL A 45 -1.52 7.45 9.37
CA VAL A 45 -1.23 6.64 8.19
C VAL A 45 -0.41 7.44 7.19
N TYR A 46 0.70 6.87 6.78
CA TYR A 46 1.45 7.33 5.63
C TYR A 46 0.92 6.66 4.38
N PHE A 47 0.66 7.46 3.35
CA PHE A 47 0.21 7.01 2.03
C PHE A 47 1.24 7.36 0.98
N ALA A 48 1.54 6.42 0.10
CA ALA A 48 2.36 6.69 -1.07
C ALA A 48 1.90 5.91 -2.29
N VAL A 49 1.93 6.57 -3.46
CA VAL A 49 1.52 5.97 -4.74
C VAL A 49 2.37 6.48 -5.88
N TRP A 50 2.68 5.61 -6.81
CA TRP A 50 3.33 5.97 -8.07
C TRP A 50 2.29 6.36 -9.11
N ALA A 51 2.30 7.62 -9.54
CA ALA A 51 1.37 8.16 -10.52
C ALA A 51 2.08 9.21 -11.40
N PRO A 52 3.05 8.80 -12.24
CA PRO A 52 3.98 9.70 -12.92
C PRO A 52 3.28 10.68 -13.89
N HIS A 53 2.13 10.30 -14.42
CA HIS A 53 1.33 11.12 -15.36
C HIS A 53 0.20 11.89 -14.68
N ALA A 54 0.14 11.88 -13.34
CA ALA A 54 -0.84 12.68 -12.62
C ALA A 54 -0.35 14.12 -12.48
N LYS A 55 -1.25 15.10 -12.65
CA LYS A 55 -1.03 16.50 -12.31
C LYS A 55 -1.05 16.73 -10.80
N GLY A 56 -1.87 15.94 -10.09
CA GLY A 56 -1.99 15.95 -8.65
C GLY A 56 -2.67 14.68 -8.13
N VAL A 57 -2.39 14.34 -6.88
CA VAL A 57 -3.03 13.21 -6.19
C VAL A 57 -3.49 13.67 -4.82
N ARG A 58 -4.63 13.16 -4.38
CA ARG A 58 -5.16 13.34 -3.03
C ARG A 58 -5.57 11.99 -2.45
N VAL A 59 -5.48 11.86 -1.14
CA VAL A 59 -6.09 10.74 -0.43
C VAL A 59 -7.49 11.15 0.01
N VAL A 60 -8.47 10.34 -0.33
CA VAL A 60 -9.88 10.52 0.05
C VAL A 60 -10.39 9.24 0.69
N GLY A 61 -11.34 9.36 1.59
CA GLY A 61 -11.89 8.23 2.31
C GLY A 61 -13.06 8.61 3.19
N GLU A 62 -13.47 7.72 4.06
CA GLU A 62 -14.53 7.98 5.03
C GLU A 62 -14.20 9.18 5.92
N PHE A 63 -12.94 9.38 6.24
CA PHE A 63 -12.42 10.45 7.11
C PHE A 63 -12.58 11.87 6.54
N ASN A 64 -12.89 12.01 5.25
CA ASN A 64 -13.22 13.30 4.60
C ASN A 64 -14.46 13.18 3.71
N CYS A 65 -15.37 12.25 4.03
CA CYS A 65 -16.62 12.03 3.30
C CYS A 65 -16.43 11.84 1.78
N TRP A 66 -15.28 11.28 1.37
CA TRP A 66 -14.92 11.04 -0.04
C TRP A 66 -14.86 12.33 -0.88
N GLY A 67 -14.71 13.47 -0.23
CA GLY A 67 -14.72 14.79 -0.88
C GLY A 67 -13.48 15.05 -1.74
N SER A 68 -13.64 15.91 -2.75
CA SER A 68 -12.56 16.31 -3.65
C SER A 68 -11.49 17.19 -2.99
N ASP A 69 -11.75 17.68 -1.79
CA ASP A 69 -10.85 18.47 -0.93
C ASP A 69 -9.96 17.61 -0.02
N GLY A 70 -9.84 16.30 -0.32
CA GLY A 70 -9.00 15.35 0.41
C GLY A 70 -7.54 15.78 0.56
N TYR A 71 -6.81 15.04 1.41
CA TYR A 71 -5.42 15.35 1.71
C TYR A 71 -4.55 15.32 0.46
N ARG A 72 -4.01 16.49 0.09
CA ARG A 72 -3.14 16.64 -1.07
C ARG A 72 -1.79 15.97 -0.79
N MET A 73 -1.35 15.15 -1.73
CA MET A 73 -0.07 14.46 -1.65
C MET A 73 1.05 15.31 -2.25
N ASN A 74 2.23 15.20 -1.68
CA ASN A 74 3.45 15.82 -2.18
C ASN A 74 4.06 14.94 -3.27
N ARG A 75 4.44 15.54 -4.39
CA ARG A 75 5.11 14.84 -5.48
C ARG A 75 6.61 14.79 -5.27
N LEU A 76 7.18 13.60 -5.36
CA LEU A 76 8.63 13.37 -5.36
C LEU A 76 9.14 13.30 -6.80
N GLU A 77 9.90 14.33 -7.18
CA GLU A 77 10.54 14.38 -8.50
C GLU A 77 11.89 13.65 -8.48
N PRO A 78 12.31 13.03 -9.59
CA PRO A 78 11.64 13.01 -10.90
C PRO A 78 10.72 11.79 -11.10
N LEU A 79 10.55 10.93 -10.11
CA LEU A 79 9.91 9.60 -10.28
C LEU A 79 8.39 9.66 -10.39
N GLY A 80 7.76 10.77 -9.97
CA GLY A 80 6.31 10.87 -9.95
C GLY A 80 5.64 9.98 -8.91
N ILE A 81 6.32 9.76 -7.78
CA ILE A 81 5.73 9.19 -6.57
C ILE A 81 5.07 10.33 -5.81
N TYR A 82 3.89 10.08 -5.29
CA TYR A 82 3.17 11.00 -4.42
C TYR A 82 3.07 10.41 -3.03
N GLU A 83 3.25 11.24 -2.00
CA GLU A 83 3.17 10.80 -0.61
C GLU A 83 2.53 11.84 0.29
N VAL A 84 1.93 11.38 1.40
CA VAL A 84 1.40 12.22 2.47
C VAL A 84 1.26 11.41 3.76
N PHE A 85 1.49 12.06 4.91
CA PHE A 85 1.09 11.55 6.20
C PHE A 85 -0.24 12.18 6.62
N VAL A 86 -1.17 11.36 7.09
CA VAL A 86 -2.47 11.81 7.60
C VAL A 86 -2.59 11.38 9.06
N PRO A 87 -2.56 12.32 10.02
CA PRO A 87 -2.67 12.01 11.43
C PRO A 87 -4.07 11.54 11.80
N GLY A 88 -4.15 10.76 12.88
CA GLY A 88 -5.43 10.33 13.48
C GLY A 88 -6.17 9.23 12.72
N LEU A 89 -5.62 8.73 11.61
CA LEU A 89 -6.18 7.56 10.93
C LEU A 89 -5.68 6.26 11.58
N GLU A 90 -6.54 5.27 11.57
CA GLU A 90 -6.32 3.98 12.20
C GLU A 90 -6.47 2.83 11.21
N GLU A 91 -6.17 1.62 11.65
CA GLU A 91 -6.43 0.40 10.91
C GLU A 91 -7.92 0.25 10.57
N GLY A 92 -8.20 -0.28 9.37
CA GLY A 92 -9.56 -0.48 8.88
C GLY A 92 -10.15 0.71 8.12
N CYS A 93 -9.59 1.91 8.21
CA CYS A 93 -10.04 3.07 7.44
C CYS A 93 -10.07 2.78 5.94
N MET A 94 -11.18 3.12 5.27
CA MET A 94 -11.31 2.98 3.82
C MET A 94 -10.81 4.23 3.11
N TYR A 95 -10.09 4.03 2.00
CA TYR A 95 -9.51 5.12 1.22
C TYR A 95 -9.42 4.79 -0.27
N LYS A 96 -9.24 5.85 -1.06
CA LYS A 96 -8.86 5.82 -2.49
C LYS A 96 -7.90 6.95 -2.78
N TYR A 97 -7.22 6.84 -3.91
CA TYR A 97 -6.51 7.98 -4.49
C TYR A 97 -7.41 8.70 -5.48
N LEU A 98 -7.55 10.01 -5.30
CA LEU A 98 -8.18 10.91 -6.25
C LEU A 98 -7.09 11.50 -7.14
N ILE A 99 -7.03 11.04 -8.38
CA ILE A 99 -6.02 11.41 -9.36
C ILE A 99 -6.54 12.56 -10.21
N GLU A 100 -5.85 13.68 -10.21
CA GLU A 100 -6.07 14.77 -11.17
C GLU A 100 -5.23 14.48 -12.42
N THR A 101 -5.90 14.34 -13.56
CA THR A 101 -5.23 14.12 -14.84
C THR A 101 -4.70 15.42 -15.44
N GLU A 102 -3.81 15.36 -16.42
CA GLU A 102 -3.34 16.55 -17.15
C GLU A 102 -4.48 17.31 -17.85
N LYS A 103 -5.56 16.62 -18.20
CA LYS A 103 -6.76 17.22 -18.83
C LYS A 103 -7.68 17.90 -17.82
N GLY A 104 -7.42 17.74 -16.53
CA GLY A 104 -8.25 18.30 -15.46
C GLY A 104 -9.40 17.38 -15.00
N ASP A 105 -9.47 16.15 -15.49
CA ASP A 105 -10.43 15.18 -15.02
C ASP A 105 -9.98 14.58 -13.67
N TYR A 106 -10.94 14.11 -12.87
CA TYR A 106 -10.71 13.46 -11.59
C TYR A 106 -11.10 11.99 -11.62
N LEU A 107 -10.17 11.10 -11.24
CA LEU A 107 -10.35 9.66 -11.25
C LEU A 107 -10.15 9.08 -9.85
N TYR A 108 -11.18 8.41 -9.31
CA TYR A 108 -11.04 7.64 -8.07
C TYR A 108 -10.41 6.28 -8.37
N LYS A 109 -9.28 5.98 -7.76
CA LYS A 109 -8.54 4.72 -7.94
C LYS A 109 -8.28 4.02 -6.61
N ALA A 110 -8.44 2.69 -6.61
CA ALA A 110 -7.93 1.86 -5.53
C ALA A 110 -6.40 1.91 -5.52
N ASP A 111 -5.83 1.63 -4.35
CA ASP A 111 -4.38 1.55 -4.19
C ASP A 111 -3.86 0.22 -4.76
N PRO A 112 -2.91 0.26 -5.72
CA PRO A 112 -2.31 -0.95 -6.27
C PRO A 112 -1.43 -1.71 -5.26
N PHE A 113 -0.99 -1.06 -4.18
CA PHE A 113 -0.19 -1.64 -3.10
C PHE A 113 -0.98 -1.87 -1.81
N ALA A 114 -2.31 -1.78 -1.84
CA ALA A 114 -3.13 -2.04 -0.66
C ALA A 114 -2.95 -3.48 -0.16
N PHE A 115 -2.74 -3.64 1.13
CA PHE A 115 -2.70 -4.95 1.79
C PHE A 115 -4.09 -5.54 1.99
N TYR A 116 -5.13 -4.70 1.98
CA TYR A 116 -6.51 -5.14 2.16
C TYR A 116 -7.46 -4.32 1.28
N ALA A 117 -8.49 -4.96 0.77
CA ALA A 117 -9.50 -4.36 -0.08
C ALA A 117 -10.88 -4.42 0.56
N GLU A 118 -11.74 -3.50 0.20
CA GLU A 118 -13.15 -3.54 0.55
C GLU A 118 -13.84 -4.79 -0.05
N LYS A 119 -14.84 -5.35 0.66
CA LYS A 119 -15.66 -6.45 0.16
C LYS A 119 -16.47 -5.97 -1.05
N ARG A 120 -16.55 -6.77 -2.09
CA ARG A 120 -17.39 -6.48 -3.26
C ARG A 120 -18.86 -6.29 -2.87
N PRO A 121 -19.59 -5.36 -3.50
CA PRO A 121 -19.25 -4.58 -4.71
C PRO A 121 -18.38 -3.33 -4.47
N GLY A 122 -17.98 -3.05 -3.24
CA GLY A 122 -17.09 -1.95 -2.92
C GLY A 122 -15.74 -2.05 -3.66
N THR A 123 -15.08 -0.92 -3.82
CA THR A 123 -13.83 -0.81 -4.59
C THR A 123 -12.77 0.04 -3.88
N ALA A 124 -12.95 0.28 -2.58
CA ALA A 124 -11.97 1.00 -1.79
C ALA A 124 -10.83 0.08 -1.35
N SER A 125 -9.69 0.68 -1.03
CA SER A 125 -8.62 0.06 -0.29
C SER A 125 -8.84 0.29 1.20
N ARG A 126 -8.30 -0.59 2.05
CA ARG A 126 -8.37 -0.46 3.51
C ARG A 126 -6.97 -0.46 4.11
N VAL A 127 -6.77 0.39 5.09
CA VAL A 127 -5.55 0.38 5.89
C VAL A 127 -5.52 -0.92 6.70
N ALA A 128 -4.42 -1.66 6.62
CA ALA A 128 -4.25 -2.92 7.36
C ALA A 128 -2.82 -3.07 7.87
N ASP A 129 -2.70 -3.57 9.08
CA ASP A 129 -1.43 -4.00 9.66
C ASP A 129 -1.19 -5.48 9.38
N ILE A 130 -0.16 -5.78 8.62
CA ILE A 130 0.28 -7.15 8.32
C ILE A 130 1.47 -7.60 9.21
N SER A 131 1.92 -6.76 10.14
CA SER A 131 3.09 -7.05 10.98
C SER A 131 2.80 -8.02 12.13
N GLY A 132 1.52 -8.16 12.50
CA GLY A 132 1.09 -8.96 13.66
C GLY A 132 1.19 -10.48 13.48
N PHE A 133 1.50 -10.99 12.29
CA PHE A 133 1.59 -12.43 12.06
C PHE A 133 2.98 -12.97 12.42
N THR A 134 3.01 -13.94 13.33
CA THR A 134 4.24 -14.64 13.71
C THR A 134 4.34 -15.96 12.95
N TRP A 135 5.39 -16.09 12.14
CA TRP A 135 5.70 -17.32 11.43
C TRP A 135 6.27 -18.38 12.37
N HIS A 136 5.84 -19.62 12.23
CA HIS A 136 6.32 -20.78 13.00
C HIS A 136 6.94 -21.82 12.06
N ASP A 137 7.65 -21.37 11.05
CA ASP A 137 8.17 -22.18 9.95
C ASP A 137 9.70 -22.36 9.94
N ASP A 138 10.40 -22.01 11.03
CA ASP A 138 11.87 -22.09 11.15
C ASP A 138 12.44 -23.45 10.73
N ARG A 139 11.76 -24.54 11.12
CA ARG A 139 12.16 -25.90 10.74
C ARG A 139 12.08 -26.10 9.23
N TRP A 140 11.05 -25.58 8.59
CA TRP A 140 10.90 -25.62 7.14
C TRP A 140 11.94 -24.77 6.46
N MET A 141 12.18 -23.56 6.91
CA MET A 141 13.16 -22.63 6.35
C MET A 141 14.58 -23.19 6.41
N THR A 142 14.94 -23.81 7.54
CA THR A 142 16.24 -24.51 7.70
C THR A 142 16.39 -25.67 6.71
N LYS A 143 15.36 -26.51 6.59
CA LYS A 143 15.36 -27.63 5.64
C LYS A 143 15.43 -27.14 4.19
N ARG A 144 14.68 -26.08 3.85
CA ARG A 144 14.63 -25.50 2.51
C ARG A 144 15.99 -24.97 2.04
N ALA A 145 16.77 -24.39 2.95
CA ALA A 145 18.11 -23.86 2.63
C ALA A 145 19.07 -24.92 2.08
N GLY A 146 18.91 -26.19 2.48
CA GLY A 146 19.71 -27.31 1.97
C GLY A 146 19.00 -28.14 0.89
N TRP A 147 17.82 -27.75 0.43
CA TRP A 147 17.03 -28.56 -0.51
C TRP A 147 17.27 -28.15 -1.96
N ASN A 148 17.73 -29.12 -2.79
CA ASN A 148 17.76 -28.90 -4.23
C ASN A 148 16.41 -29.24 -4.87
N ALA A 149 15.63 -28.23 -5.14
CA ALA A 149 14.29 -28.38 -5.71
C ALA A 149 14.30 -29.02 -7.12
N ALA A 150 15.37 -28.85 -7.88
CA ALA A 150 15.49 -29.37 -9.24
C ALA A 150 15.69 -30.89 -9.28
N GLU A 151 16.24 -31.47 -8.20
CA GLU A 151 16.55 -32.91 -8.08
C GLU A 151 15.56 -33.65 -7.15
N SER A 152 14.58 -32.94 -6.59
CA SER A 152 13.62 -33.50 -5.64
C SER A 152 12.28 -33.79 -6.30
N PRO A 153 11.59 -34.87 -5.93
CA PRO A 153 10.23 -35.12 -6.41
C PRO A 153 9.29 -33.99 -5.94
N MET A 154 8.41 -33.57 -6.83
CA MET A 154 7.45 -32.50 -6.57
C MET A 154 6.04 -32.98 -6.92
N SER A 155 5.09 -32.70 -6.04
CA SER A 155 3.65 -32.82 -6.32
C SER A 155 3.04 -31.41 -6.34
N ILE A 156 2.32 -31.10 -7.40
CA ILE A 156 1.62 -29.82 -7.54
C ILE A 156 0.11 -30.10 -7.45
N TYR A 157 -0.56 -29.41 -6.54
CA TYR A 157 -2.00 -29.46 -6.40
C TYR A 157 -2.56 -28.04 -6.52
N GLU A 158 -3.28 -27.81 -7.60
CA GLU A 158 -3.93 -26.51 -7.85
C GLU A 158 -5.31 -26.51 -7.22
N VAL A 159 -5.59 -25.50 -6.42
CA VAL A 159 -6.85 -25.37 -5.71
C VAL A 159 -7.33 -23.92 -5.71
N HIS A 160 -8.65 -23.74 -5.84
CA HIS A 160 -9.31 -22.47 -5.61
C HIS A 160 -9.96 -22.49 -4.21
N PRO A 161 -9.34 -21.85 -3.19
CA PRO A 161 -9.80 -21.96 -1.80
C PRO A 161 -11.26 -21.56 -1.60
N GLY A 162 -11.72 -20.50 -2.28
CA GLY A 162 -13.09 -20.00 -2.16
C GLY A 162 -14.19 -20.95 -2.65
N SER A 163 -13.84 -21.97 -3.44
CA SER A 163 -14.79 -22.98 -3.94
C SER A 163 -14.48 -24.41 -3.47
N TRP A 164 -13.37 -24.59 -2.74
CA TRP A 164 -12.93 -25.93 -2.31
C TRP A 164 -13.90 -26.58 -1.33
N LYS A 165 -14.26 -25.86 -0.26
CA LYS A 165 -15.21 -26.32 0.76
C LYS A 165 -15.78 -25.11 1.49
N ARG A 166 -17.09 -25.07 1.65
CA ARG A 166 -17.79 -24.08 2.49
C ARG A 166 -18.30 -24.74 3.76
N HIS A 167 -18.38 -23.97 4.84
CA HIS A 167 -19.10 -24.41 6.03
C HIS A 167 -20.61 -24.46 5.74
N PRO A 168 -21.34 -25.52 6.14
CA PRO A 168 -22.74 -25.69 5.79
C PRO A 168 -23.70 -24.62 6.36
N HIS A 169 -23.23 -23.74 7.22
CA HIS A 169 -24.03 -22.75 7.95
C HIS A 169 -23.58 -21.29 7.74
N GLU A 170 -22.61 -21.03 6.88
CA GLU A 170 -22.32 -19.67 6.46
C GLU A 170 -23.22 -19.34 5.27
N GLU A 171 -24.42 -18.82 5.56
CA GLU A 171 -25.20 -18.09 4.58
C GLU A 171 -24.40 -16.86 4.18
N ASP A 172 -24.39 -16.56 2.88
CA ASP A 172 -23.65 -15.44 2.29
C ASP A 172 -24.05 -14.13 2.99
N GLU A 173 -23.24 -13.66 3.97
CA GLU A 173 -23.28 -12.29 4.47
C GLU A 173 -22.44 -11.35 3.59
#